data_cf29ac719931b1fc12c473634af77527
#
_entry.id   cf29ac719931b1fc12c473634af77527
#
_cell.length_a   1.000
_cell.length_b   1.000
_cell.length_c   1.000
_cell.angle_alpha   90.00
_cell.angle_beta   90.00
_cell.angle_gamma   90.00
#
_symmetry.space_group_name_H-M   'P 1'
#
loop_
_entity.id
_entity.type
_entity.pdbx_description
1 polymer ?
#
loop_
_entity_poly.entity_id
_entity_poly.type
_entity_poly.pdbx_seq_one_letter_code
_entity_poly.pdbx_strand_id
1 'polypeptide(L)'
;PAGYTAAIYASRANMFPVLYQGTQPGGQLTTTNDVENFPGYPDGITGPEMMIELQNQAKRFGTDVRDGWVTKVDFTEKLKLWINDEHELECNSVIISTGASAKYLGLESEQRLIGGGVSACAVCY
;
A
#
# COMPACT_ATOMS: atom_id res chain seq x y z
N PRO A 1 -3.20 1.41 1.99
CA PRO A 1 -3.80 2.14 3.13
C PRO A 1 -2.78 2.49 4.20
N ALA A 2 -2.06 1.52 4.75
CA ALA A 2 -1.15 1.71 5.88
C ALA A 2 -0.07 2.77 5.61
N GLY A 3 0.56 2.74 4.45
CA GLY A 3 1.56 3.74 4.05
C GLY A 3 0.99 5.15 3.99
N TYR A 4 -0.20 5.34 3.40
CA TYR A 4 -0.86 6.65 3.37
C TYR A 4 -1.21 7.13 4.77
N THR A 5 -1.74 6.25 5.63
CA THR A 5 -2.04 6.59 7.03
C THR A 5 -0.78 7.03 7.78
N ALA A 6 0.30 6.27 7.69
CA ALA A 6 1.58 6.62 8.31
C ALA A 6 2.13 7.95 7.78
N ALA A 7 2.05 8.17 6.47
CA ALA A 7 2.52 9.39 5.81
C ALA A 7 1.74 10.64 6.26
N ILE A 8 0.43 10.53 6.46
CA ILE A 8 -0.39 11.62 7.00
C ILE A 8 0.15 12.07 8.37
N TYR A 9 0.38 11.13 9.27
CA TYR A 9 0.88 11.46 10.61
C TYR A 9 2.31 11.97 10.61
N ALA A 10 3.20 11.38 9.80
CA ALA A 10 4.58 11.86 9.65
C ALA A 10 4.62 13.28 9.06
N SER A 11 3.81 13.58 8.06
CA SER A 11 3.69 14.92 7.48
C SER A 11 3.17 15.94 8.50
N ARG A 12 2.15 15.58 9.29
CA ARG A 12 1.63 16.45 10.37
C ARG A 12 2.64 16.72 11.48
N ALA A 13 3.60 15.81 11.67
CA ALA A 13 4.73 15.97 12.58
C ALA A 13 5.93 16.73 11.95
N ASN A 14 5.78 17.28 10.76
CA ASN A 14 6.83 17.97 9.99
C ASN A 14 8.07 17.10 9.72
N MET A 15 7.87 15.80 9.50
CA MET A 15 8.96 14.86 9.22
C MET A 15 9.29 14.72 7.73
N PHE A 16 8.54 15.39 6.86
CA PHE A 16 8.76 15.42 5.41
C PHE A 16 8.91 14.02 4.78
N PRO A 17 7.92 13.14 4.94
CA PRO A 17 8.02 11.77 4.45
C PRO A 17 8.01 11.70 2.93
N VAL A 18 8.84 10.80 2.39
CA VAL A 18 8.75 10.32 1.01
C VAL A 18 8.09 8.94 1.03
N LEU A 19 7.04 8.75 0.24
CA LEU A 19 6.32 7.49 0.12
C LEU A 19 6.49 6.91 -1.28
N TYR A 20 7.11 5.74 -1.37
CA TYR A 20 7.15 4.94 -2.59
C TYR A 20 5.99 3.97 -2.64
N GLN A 21 5.22 4.00 -3.72
CA GLN A 21 3.92 3.31 -3.83
C GLN A 21 4.03 1.82 -4.11
N GLY A 22 5.21 1.33 -4.48
CA GLY A 22 5.40 -0.05 -4.89
C GLY A 22 4.87 -0.32 -6.30
N THR A 23 4.73 -1.61 -6.63
CA THR A 23 4.28 -2.06 -7.96
C THR A 23 2.77 -1.97 -8.17
N GLN A 24 2.01 -1.88 -7.08
CA GLN A 24 0.54 -1.74 -7.09
C GLN A 24 0.13 -0.60 -6.15
N PRO A 25 0.09 0.65 -6.64
CA PRO A 25 -0.33 1.80 -5.84
C PRO A 25 -1.71 1.60 -5.22
N GLY A 26 -1.81 1.72 -3.88
CA GLY A 26 -3.03 1.44 -3.13
C GLY A 26 -3.18 -0.02 -2.64
N GLY A 27 -2.43 -0.95 -3.20
CA GLY A 27 -2.38 -2.35 -2.78
C GLY A 27 -3.66 -3.13 -3.08
N GLN A 28 -3.97 -4.13 -2.26
CA GLN A 28 -5.10 -5.06 -2.50
C GLN A 28 -6.47 -4.38 -2.64
N LEU A 29 -6.70 -3.26 -1.98
CA LEU A 29 -7.98 -2.57 -2.08
C LEU A 29 -8.28 -2.05 -3.49
N THR A 30 -7.26 -1.86 -4.34
CA THR A 30 -7.49 -1.48 -5.75
C THR A 30 -8.14 -2.57 -6.59
N THR A 31 -8.20 -3.80 -6.08
CA THR A 31 -8.89 -4.93 -6.71
C THR A 31 -10.26 -5.23 -6.06
N THR A 32 -10.66 -4.46 -5.06
CA THR A 32 -11.93 -4.62 -4.35
C THR A 32 -12.96 -3.64 -4.90
N ASN A 33 -14.15 -4.13 -5.27
CA ASN A 33 -15.22 -3.27 -5.78
C ASN A 33 -15.78 -2.41 -4.65
N ASP A 34 -16.42 -3.03 -3.67
CA ASP A 34 -17.13 -2.31 -2.61
C ASP A 34 -16.43 -2.49 -1.27
N VAL A 35 -16.18 -1.38 -0.58
CA VAL A 35 -15.63 -1.32 0.78
C VAL A 35 -16.71 -0.74 1.68
N GLU A 36 -17.37 -1.60 2.46
CA GLU A 36 -18.49 -1.23 3.34
C GLU A 36 -18.11 -1.23 4.83
N ASN A 37 -16.94 -1.78 5.16
CA ASN A 37 -16.49 -2.02 6.52
C ASN A 37 -15.36 -1.07 6.99
N PHE A 38 -15.08 -0.01 6.24
CA PHE A 38 -14.12 1.02 6.66
C PHE A 38 -14.87 2.22 7.26
N PRO A 39 -14.60 2.59 8.52
CA PRO A 39 -15.29 3.72 9.17
C PRO A 39 -15.05 5.04 8.43
N GLY A 40 -16.12 5.81 8.19
CA GLY A 40 -16.07 7.08 7.50
C GLY A 40 -16.81 7.09 6.17
N TYR A 41 -17.20 5.92 5.66
CA TYR A 41 -17.96 5.76 4.41
C TYR A 41 -19.29 5.05 4.70
N PRO A 42 -20.32 5.75 5.20
CA PRO A 42 -21.58 5.14 5.62
C PRO A 42 -22.36 4.49 4.47
N ASP A 43 -22.16 4.98 3.26
CA ASP A 43 -22.79 4.47 2.03
C ASP A 43 -21.86 3.54 1.23
N GLY A 44 -20.71 3.15 1.80
CA GLY A 44 -19.66 2.42 1.10
C GLY A 44 -18.82 3.31 0.17
N ILE A 45 -17.77 2.74 -0.38
CA ILE A 45 -16.89 3.36 -1.39
C ILE A 45 -16.20 2.25 -2.17
N THR A 46 -15.83 2.48 -3.43
CA THR A 46 -15.00 1.51 -4.14
C THR A 46 -13.54 1.54 -3.63
N GLY A 47 -12.88 0.40 -3.64
CA GLY A 47 -11.49 0.31 -3.19
C GLY A 47 -10.55 1.27 -3.94
N PRO A 48 -10.61 1.36 -5.28
CA PRO A 48 -9.82 2.32 -6.05
C PRO A 48 -10.06 3.78 -5.65
N GLU A 49 -11.32 4.21 -5.50
CA GLU A 49 -11.67 5.58 -5.08
C GLU A 49 -11.12 5.89 -3.69
N MET A 50 -11.32 4.98 -2.74
CA MET A 50 -10.78 5.11 -1.39
C MET A 50 -9.26 5.29 -1.39
N MET A 51 -8.53 4.55 -2.23
CA MET A 51 -7.08 4.68 -2.33
C MET A 51 -6.65 6.03 -2.90
N ILE A 52 -7.40 6.57 -3.86
CA ILE A 52 -7.17 7.92 -4.39
C ILE A 52 -7.41 8.97 -3.32
N GLU A 53 -8.47 8.85 -2.53
CA GLU A 53 -8.77 9.79 -1.44
C GLU A 53 -7.69 9.77 -0.36
N LEU A 54 -7.24 8.59 0.07
CA LEU A 54 -6.16 8.45 1.06
C LEU A 54 -4.83 9.01 0.54
N GLN A 55 -4.50 8.79 -0.73
CA GLN A 55 -3.31 9.38 -1.36
C GLN A 55 -3.41 10.92 -1.38
N ASN A 56 -4.55 11.46 -1.81
CA ASN A 56 -4.78 12.90 -1.85
C ASN A 56 -4.71 13.53 -0.47
N GLN A 57 -5.22 12.84 0.55
CA GLN A 57 -5.11 13.28 1.93
C GLN A 57 -3.64 13.33 2.39
N ALA A 58 -2.83 12.31 2.09
CA ALA A 58 -1.41 12.31 2.41
C ALA A 58 -0.67 13.47 1.70
N LYS A 59 -0.91 13.65 0.41
CA LYS A 59 -0.35 14.77 -0.39
C LYS A 59 -0.74 16.13 0.17
N ARG A 60 -1.99 16.30 0.61
CA ARG A 60 -2.48 17.55 1.21
C ARG A 60 -1.69 17.96 2.45
N PHE A 61 -1.19 17.00 3.23
CA PHE A 61 -0.36 17.26 4.39
C PHE A 61 1.14 17.38 4.07
N GLY A 62 1.54 17.27 2.80
CA GLY A 62 2.91 17.47 2.35
C GLY A 62 3.74 16.21 2.17
N THR A 63 3.10 15.03 2.12
CA THR A 63 3.79 13.79 1.74
C THR A 63 4.26 13.87 0.29
N ASP A 64 5.54 13.61 0.04
CA ASP A 64 6.09 13.42 -1.30
C ASP A 64 5.84 11.98 -1.75
N VAL A 65 4.78 11.81 -2.56
CA VAL A 65 4.38 10.49 -3.08
C VAL A 65 5.03 10.25 -4.43
N ARG A 66 5.83 9.20 -4.52
CA ARG A 66 6.62 8.84 -5.71
C ARG A 66 6.27 7.46 -6.23
N ASP A 67 6.38 7.31 -7.53
CA ASP A 67 6.39 6.00 -8.18
C ASP A 67 7.72 5.31 -7.94
N GLY A 68 7.69 3.99 -7.88
CA GLY A 68 8.85 3.15 -7.64
C GLY A 68 8.65 2.18 -6.49
N TRP A 69 9.51 1.21 -6.40
CA TRP A 69 9.48 0.15 -5.41
C TRP A 69 10.87 -0.11 -4.84
N VAL A 70 10.92 -0.46 -3.57
CA VAL A 70 12.17 -0.80 -2.90
C VAL A 70 12.56 -2.21 -3.28
N THR A 71 13.71 -2.35 -3.94
CA THR A 71 14.23 -3.64 -4.42
C THR A 71 15.26 -4.25 -3.46
N LYS A 72 15.95 -3.39 -2.70
CA LYS A 72 16.99 -3.82 -1.77
C LYS A 72 17.06 -2.85 -0.58
N VAL A 73 17.47 -3.36 0.57
CA VAL A 73 17.74 -2.57 1.78
C VAL A 73 19.07 -2.99 2.40
N ASP A 74 19.72 -2.03 3.07
CA ASP A 74 20.83 -2.25 3.99
C ASP A 74 20.61 -1.37 5.22
N PHE A 75 20.50 -1.99 6.38
CA PHE A 75 20.24 -1.34 7.67
C PHE A 75 21.37 -1.63 8.68
N THR A 76 22.58 -1.96 8.20
CA THR A 76 23.69 -2.34 9.07
C THR A 76 24.31 -1.14 9.80
N GLU A 77 24.62 -0.06 9.08
CA GLU A 77 25.19 1.15 9.65
C GLU A 77 24.25 2.35 9.50
N LYS A 78 23.69 2.50 8.30
CA LYS A 78 22.73 3.54 7.94
C LYS A 78 21.53 2.91 7.28
N LEU A 79 20.39 3.58 7.31
CA LEU A 79 19.19 3.10 6.64
C LEU A 79 19.28 3.45 5.16
N LYS A 80 19.68 2.47 4.36
CA LYS A 80 19.79 2.58 2.91
C LYS A 80 18.77 1.73 2.20
N LEU A 81 18.19 2.29 1.14
CA LEU A 81 17.23 1.63 0.28
C LEU A 81 17.63 1.84 -1.18
N TRP A 82 17.36 0.86 -2.01
CA TRP A 82 17.49 0.98 -3.48
C TRP A 82 16.11 0.96 -4.09
N ILE A 83 15.86 1.95 -4.92
CA ILE A 83 14.59 2.13 -5.62
C ILE A 83 14.80 1.71 -7.08
N ASN A 84 13.99 0.77 -7.56
CA ASN A 84 14.03 0.24 -8.93
C ASN A 84 15.42 -0.29 -9.36
N ASP A 85 16.25 -0.74 -8.43
CA ASP A 85 17.65 -1.16 -8.62
C ASP A 85 18.62 -0.04 -9.11
N GLU A 86 18.15 1.17 -9.26
CA GLU A 86 18.91 2.26 -9.90
C GLU A 86 19.31 3.36 -8.92
N HIS A 87 18.47 3.64 -7.94
CA HIS A 87 18.63 4.81 -7.10
C HIS A 87 18.82 4.43 -5.62
N GLU A 88 20.00 4.75 -5.08
CA GLU A 88 20.27 4.61 -3.65
C GLU A 88 19.72 5.81 -2.88
N LEU A 89 18.99 5.55 -1.82
CA LEU A 89 18.45 6.54 -0.90
C LEU A 89 18.93 6.24 0.52
N GLU A 90 19.49 7.23 1.20
CA GLU A 90 19.77 7.18 2.63
C GLU A 90 18.69 7.95 3.40
N CYS A 91 18.20 7.42 4.51
CA CYS A 91 17.15 8.04 5.31
C CYS A 91 17.39 7.87 6.82
N ASN A 92 16.74 8.71 7.62
CA ASN A 92 16.86 8.70 9.07
C ASN A 92 15.94 7.66 9.74
N SER A 93 14.81 7.34 9.09
CA SER A 93 13.86 6.33 9.55
C SER A 93 13.10 5.71 8.37
N VAL A 94 12.62 4.48 8.54
CA VAL A 94 11.86 3.74 7.53
C VAL A 94 10.60 3.19 8.17
N ILE A 95 9.47 3.36 7.50
CA ILE A 95 8.21 2.69 7.84
C ILE A 95 7.92 1.67 6.73
N ILE A 96 7.90 0.39 7.10
CA ILE A 96 7.65 -0.71 6.19
C ILE A 96 6.14 -0.99 6.15
N SER A 97 5.50 -0.73 5.01
CA SER A 97 4.06 -0.93 4.80
C SER A 97 3.79 -1.60 3.45
N THR A 98 4.48 -2.71 3.21
CA THR A 98 4.49 -3.43 1.93
C THR A 98 3.22 -4.21 1.63
N GLY A 99 2.29 -4.28 2.61
CA GLY A 99 1.03 -5.00 2.45
C GLY A 99 1.21 -6.52 2.45
N ALA A 100 0.25 -7.19 1.84
CA ALA A 100 0.24 -8.64 1.71
C ALA A 100 -0.37 -9.06 0.38
N SER A 101 -0.01 -10.23 -0.08
CA SER A 101 -0.64 -10.90 -1.22
C SER A 101 -1.22 -12.23 -0.77
N ALA A 102 -2.35 -12.63 -1.36
CA ALA A 102 -2.94 -13.92 -1.10
C ALA A 102 -1.98 -15.05 -1.48
N LYS A 103 -1.90 -16.07 -0.63
CA LYS A 103 -1.17 -17.31 -0.93
C LYS A 103 -2.15 -18.38 -1.38
N TYR A 104 -2.03 -18.79 -2.62
CA TYR A 104 -2.78 -19.88 -3.20
C TYR A 104 -1.96 -21.17 -3.23
N LEU A 105 -2.62 -22.31 -3.44
CA LEU A 105 -1.96 -23.62 -3.55
C LEU A 105 -1.23 -23.80 -4.88
N GLY A 106 -1.53 -22.96 -5.87
CA GLY A 106 -0.93 -23.01 -7.21
C GLY A 106 -1.62 -24.00 -8.15
N LEU A 107 -2.86 -24.37 -7.86
CA LEU A 107 -3.66 -25.24 -8.72
C LEU A 107 -4.31 -24.44 -9.85
N GLU A 108 -4.35 -24.99 -11.07
CA GLU A 108 -5.02 -24.36 -12.20
C GLU A 108 -6.50 -24.07 -11.92
N SER A 109 -7.16 -24.99 -11.20
CA SER A 109 -8.56 -24.84 -10.77
C SER A 109 -8.78 -23.66 -9.82
N GLU A 110 -7.80 -23.30 -8.98
CA GLU A 110 -7.93 -22.14 -8.10
C GLU A 110 -8.11 -20.86 -8.91
N GLN A 111 -7.21 -20.62 -9.87
CA GLN A 111 -7.24 -19.40 -10.68
C GLN A 111 -8.55 -19.25 -11.43
N ARG A 112 -9.08 -20.35 -11.97
CA ARG A 112 -10.35 -20.36 -12.68
C ARG A 112 -11.56 -20.10 -11.80
N LEU A 113 -11.48 -20.43 -10.51
CA LEU A 113 -12.58 -20.38 -9.55
C LEU A 113 -12.46 -19.24 -8.54
N ILE A 114 -11.46 -18.36 -8.66
CA ILE A 114 -11.35 -17.16 -7.82
C ILE A 114 -12.61 -16.31 -8.00
N GLY A 115 -13.26 -15.97 -6.87
CA GLY A 115 -14.55 -15.25 -6.86
C GLY A 115 -15.77 -16.12 -7.26
N GLY A 116 -15.55 -17.37 -7.70
CA GLY A 116 -16.57 -18.32 -8.07
C GLY A 116 -16.58 -19.60 -7.21
N GLY A 117 -16.13 -19.48 -5.93
CA GLY A 117 -16.11 -20.60 -4.98
C GLY A 117 -14.74 -20.84 -4.33
N VAL A 118 -13.67 -20.20 -4.84
CA VAL A 118 -12.34 -20.20 -4.22
C VAL A 118 -12.01 -18.80 -3.76
N SER A 119 -11.68 -18.66 -2.49
CA SER A 119 -11.24 -17.41 -1.88
C SER A 119 -10.07 -17.64 -0.93
N ALA A 120 -9.14 -16.69 -0.91
CA ALA A 120 -8.06 -16.64 0.08
C ALA A 120 -8.47 -15.88 1.35
N CYS A 121 -9.68 -15.31 1.40
CA CYS A 121 -10.19 -14.53 2.51
C CYS A 121 -11.52 -15.10 3.02
N ALA A 122 -11.58 -15.42 4.30
CA ALA A 122 -12.77 -16.01 4.92
C ALA A 122 -13.88 -14.98 5.24
N VAL A 123 -13.56 -13.69 5.22
CA VAL A 123 -14.47 -12.60 5.65
C VAL A 123 -14.62 -11.49 4.60
N CYS A 124 -14.20 -11.75 3.37
CA CYS A 124 -14.23 -10.77 2.29
C CYS A 124 -15.46 -10.93 1.35
N TYR A 125 -16.55 -11.47 1.86
CA TYR A 125 -17.82 -11.68 1.13
C TYR A 125 -18.95 -11.02 1.89
#